data_5af1bc0400d82fc06007e95f8d97747e
#
_entry.id   5af1bc0400d82fc06007e95f8d97747e
#
_cell.length_a   1.000
_cell.length_b   1.000
_cell.length_c   1.000
_cell.angle_alpha   90.00
_cell.angle_beta   90.00
_cell.angle_gamma   90.00
#
_symmetry.space_group_name_H-M   'P 1'
#
loop_
_entity.id
_entity.type
_entity.pdbx_description
1 polymer ?
#
loop_
_entity_poly.entity_id
_entity_poly.type
_entity_poly.pdbx_seq_one_letter_code
_entity_poly.pdbx_strand_id
1 'polypeptide(L)'
;LKNVENAAITSTLKPRIVVTASEVHDPESPGGKIGRGAGLGNFEGIQENGAEFELMDGSEFDADKAYKDSKLANIPFANELNRRLRLADSQINVISFGPGLITRSNFFQHQNPVFTKVFDFAANDLFHVAETVSGGGDCLIKMALDPELENKTGIYYNNDLGGDTGHIFHEAKTSKESMDMNEAKELWTWSEALIGEEFEVYI
;
A
#
# COMPACT_ATOMS: atom_id res chain seq x y z
N LEU A 1 -11.85 15.74 5.83
CA LEU A 1 -10.52 16.32 6.05
C LEU A 1 -10.58 17.57 6.94
N LYS A 2 -11.46 18.55 6.73
CA LYS A 2 -11.60 19.77 7.55
C LYS A 2 -11.67 19.51 9.06
N ASN A 3 -12.44 18.53 9.51
CA ASN A 3 -12.56 18.21 10.94
C ASN A 3 -11.24 17.67 11.53
N VAL A 4 -10.46 16.97 10.72
CA VAL A 4 -9.15 16.43 11.12
C VAL A 4 -8.12 17.56 11.21
N GLU A 5 -8.13 18.51 10.29
CA GLU A 5 -7.26 19.68 10.35
C GLU A 5 -7.60 20.62 11.50
N ASN A 6 -8.89 20.85 11.77
CA ASN A 6 -9.31 21.63 12.92
C ASN A 6 -8.86 20.99 14.25
N ALA A 7 -8.86 19.66 14.33
CA ALA A 7 -8.32 18.96 15.48
C ALA A 7 -6.79 19.09 15.59
N ALA A 8 -6.08 19.19 14.47
CA ALA A 8 -4.63 19.38 14.44
C ALA A 8 -4.18 20.73 15.02
N ILE A 9 -5.00 21.79 14.89
CA ILE A 9 -4.71 23.11 15.47
C ILE A 9 -4.59 23.04 17.01
N THR A 10 -5.25 22.08 17.63
CA THR A 10 -5.24 21.87 19.10
C THR A 10 -4.32 20.73 19.54
N SER A 11 -3.76 19.95 18.61
CA SER A 11 -2.87 18.82 18.87
C SER A 11 -1.40 19.21 18.68
N THR A 12 -0.53 18.57 19.42
CA THR A 12 0.93 18.66 19.25
C THR A 12 1.44 17.80 18.07
N LEU A 13 0.61 16.90 17.55
CA LEU A 13 0.93 16.00 16.45
C LEU A 13 0.11 16.34 15.21
N LYS A 14 0.75 16.35 14.04
CA LYS A 14 0.06 16.49 12.75
C LYS A 14 -0.76 15.25 12.44
N PRO A 15 -1.97 15.42 11.87
CA PRO A 15 -2.76 14.28 11.43
C PRO A 15 -2.03 13.49 10.32
N ARG A 16 -2.25 12.18 10.31
CA ARG A 16 -1.67 11.29 9.30
C ARG A 16 -2.74 10.42 8.65
N ILE A 17 -2.58 10.23 7.35
CA ILE A 17 -3.24 9.18 6.57
C ILE A 17 -2.20 8.12 6.33
N VAL A 18 -2.47 6.90 6.80
CA VAL A 18 -1.59 5.74 6.65
C VAL A 18 -2.21 4.79 5.66
N VAL A 19 -1.51 4.52 4.55
CA VAL A 19 -1.98 3.65 3.47
C VAL A 19 -1.23 2.33 3.52
N THR A 20 -1.95 1.23 3.71
CA THR A 20 -1.35 -0.11 3.77
C THR A 20 -1.12 -0.65 2.36
N ALA A 21 0.13 -0.71 1.95
CA ALA A 21 0.61 -1.37 0.74
C ALA A 21 1.23 -2.74 1.08
N SER A 22 2.23 -3.18 0.33
CA SER A 22 3.01 -4.40 0.57
C SER A 22 4.26 -4.35 -0.31
N GLU A 23 5.32 -5.07 0.05
CA GLU A 23 6.51 -5.22 -0.80
C GLU A 23 6.21 -5.80 -2.19
N VAL A 24 5.14 -6.61 -2.30
CA VAL A 24 4.74 -7.24 -3.57
C VAL A 24 4.26 -6.25 -4.64
N HIS A 25 4.12 -4.96 -4.30
CA HIS A 25 3.89 -3.88 -5.27
C HIS A 25 5.08 -3.71 -6.22
N ASP A 26 6.27 -4.12 -5.79
CA ASP A 26 7.47 -4.06 -6.61
C ASP A 26 7.73 -5.42 -7.25
N PRO A 27 7.61 -5.55 -8.60
CA PRO A 27 7.88 -6.80 -9.29
C PRO A 27 9.33 -7.26 -9.17
N GLU A 28 10.24 -6.40 -8.70
CA GLU A 28 11.64 -6.76 -8.43
C GLU A 28 11.88 -7.24 -6.99
N SER A 29 10.91 -7.09 -6.10
CA SER A 29 11.00 -7.59 -4.71
C SER A 29 10.95 -9.13 -4.66
N PRO A 30 11.43 -9.76 -3.58
CA PRO A 30 11.34 -11.21 -3.42
C PRO A 30 9.92 -11.76 -3.56
N GLY A 31 8.93 -11.14 -2.92
CA GLY A 31 7.53 -11.54 -3.02
C GLY A 31 6.89 -11.16 -4.35
N GLY A 32 7.29 -10.02 -4.94
CA GLY A 32 6.77 -9.53 -6.22
C GLY A 32 7.15 -10.40 -7.41
N LYS A 33 8.32 -11.05 -7.38
CA LYS A 33 8.81 -11.97 -8.43
C LYS A 33 8.08 -13.30 -8.52
N ILE A 34 7.32 -13.68 -7.50
CA ILE A 34 6.59 -14.95 -7.49
C ILE A 34 5.34 -14.79 -8.36
N GLY A 35 5.16 -15.65 -9.36
CA GLY A 35 4.02 -15.59 -10.28
C GLY A 35 4.06 -14.36 -11.20
N ARG A 36 2.88 -13.77 -11.46
CA ARG A 36 2.78 -12.53 -12.24
C ARG A 36 3.11 -11.33 -11.37
N GLY A 37 3.99 -10.45 -11.85
CA GLY A 37 4.33 -9.20 -11.17
C GLY A 37 3.19 -8.19 -11.17
N ALA A 38 3.22 -7.24 -10.24
CA ALA A 38 2.34 -6.08 -10.27
C ALA A 38 2.62 -5.19 -11.49
N GLY A 39 1.58 -4.55 -12.01
CA GLY A 39 1.66 -3.58 -13.09
C GLY A 39 0.29 -3.07 -13.47
N LEU A 40 0.13 -1.74 -13.59
CA LEU A 40 -1.14 -1.09 -13.89
C LEU A 40 -1.41 -1.04 -15.41
N GLY A 41 -0.37 -1.27 -16.24
CA GLY A 41 -0.48 -1.44 -17.70
C GLY A 41 -1.10 -0.24 -18.41
N ASN A 42 -0.75 0.98 -18.00
CA ASN A 42 -1.36 2.23 -18.48
C ASN A 42 -2.90 2.23 -18.41
N PHE A 43 -3.49 1.44 -17.51
CA PHE A 43 -4.93 1.33 -17.29
C PHE A 43 -5.73 0.85 -18.52
N GLU A 44 -5.13 0.08 -19.41
CA GLU A 44 -5.75 -0.44 -20.65
C GLU A 44 -7.06 -1.19 -20.35
N GLY A 45 -7.09 -1.99 -19.28
CA GLY A 45 -8.29 -2.72 -18.87
C GLY A 45 -9.47 -1.81 -18.53
N ILE A 46 -9.21 -0.71 -17.81
CA ILE A 46 -10.26 0.28 -17.47
C ILE A 46 -10.67 1.07 -18.72
N GLN A 47 -9.72 1.45 -19.57
CA GLN A 47 -9.99 2.19 -20.81
C GLN A 47 -10.88 1.40 -21.77
N GLU A 48 -10.68 0.09 -21.87
CA GLU A 48 -11.44 -0.78 -22.77
C GLU A 48 -12.80 -1.22 -22.21
N ASN A 49 -12.87 -1.49 -20.90
CA ASN A 49 -14.02 -2.16 -20.27
C ASN A 49 -14.75 -1.29 -19.23
N GLY A 50 -14.26 -0.07 -18.95
CA GLY A 50 -14.85 0.79 -17.93
C GLY A 50 -14.86 0.09 -16.55
N ALA A 51 -16.00 0.13 -15.86
CA ALA A 51 -16.15 -0.47 -14.52
C ALA A 51 -16.17 -2.02 -14.52
N GLU A 52 -16.25 -2.66 -15.68
CA GLU A 52 -16.28 -4.13 -15.81
C GLU A 52 -14.90 -4.73 -16.11
N PHE A 53 -13.81 -3.97 -15.90
CA PHE A 53 -12.45 -4.49 -16.08
C PHE A 53 -12.15 -5.63 -15.09
N GLU A 54 -11.38 -6.62 -15.54
CA GLU A 54 -10.92 -7.71 -14.68
C GLU A 54 -9.60 -7.34 -14.00
N LEU A 55 -8.61 -6.88 -14.77
CA LEU A 55 -7.34 -6.32 -14.28
C LEU A 55 -7.07 -4.98 -14.94
N MET A 56 -6.34 -4.11 -14.27
CA MET A 56 -6.07 -2.74 -14.74
C MET A 56 -5.30 -2.73 -16.06
N ASP A 57 -4.43 -3.72 -16.29
CA ASP A 57 -3.62 -3.87 -17.50
C ASP A 57 -4.37 -4.56 -18.67
N GLY A 58 -5.66 -4.86 -18.52
CA GLY A 58 -6.49 -5.52 -19.53
C GLY A 58 -6.25 -7.03 -19.71
N SER A 59 -5.37 -7.63 -18.93
CA SER A 59 -5.14 -9.07 -19.00
C SER A 59 -6.23 -9.87 -18.28
N GLU A 60 -6.32 -11.18 -18.59
CA GLU A 60 -7.24 -12.10 -17.93
C GLU A 60 -7.05 -12.12 -16.41
N PHE A 61 -8.14 -12.30 -15.66
CA PHE A 61 -8.14 -12.31 -14.21
C PHE A 61 -7.14 -13.32 -13.63
N ASP A 62 -6.33 -12.82 -12.72
CA ASP A 62 -5.40 -13.58 -11.88
C ASP A 62 -5.45 -13.01 -10.47
N ALA A 63 -5.86 -13.81 -9.50
CA ALA A 63 -6.10 -13.34 -8.14
C ALA A 63 -4.82 -12.85 -7.44
N ASP A 64 -3.66 -13.47 -7.72
CA ASP A 64 -2.38 -13.03 -7.17
C ASP A 64 -1.95 -11.69 -7.76
N LYS A 65 -2.07 -11.55 -9.09
CA LYS A 65 -1.81 -10.28 -9.76
C LYS A 65 -2.77 -9.19 -9.30
N ALA A 66 -4.07 -9.45 -9.21
CA ALA A 66 -5.07 -8.49 -8.74
C ALA A 66 -4.72 -7.95 -7.34
N TYR A 67 -4.26 -8.83 -6.45
CA TYR A 67 -3.77 -8.42 -5.14
C TYR A 67 -2.54 -7.52 -5.23
N LYS A 68 -1.54 -7.91 -6.00
CA LYS A 68 -0.30 -7.13 -6.19
C LYS A 68 -0.58 -5.79 -6.84
N ASP A 69 -1.44 -5.74 -7.86
CA ASP A 69 -1.88 -4.51 -8.51
C ASP A 69 -2.59 -3.58 -7.52
N SER A 70 -3.43 -4.12 -6.63
CA SER A 70 -4.07 -3.32 -5.58
C SER A 70 -3.05 -2.71 -4.61
N LYS A 71 -1.96 -3.42 -4.31
CA LYS A 71 -0.90 -2.91 -3.44
C LYS A 71 0.00 -1.91 -4.17
N LEU A 72 0.20 -2.09 -5.47
CA LEU A 72 0.86 -1.10 -6.32
C LEU A 72 0.01 0.17 -6.40
N ALA A 73 -1.29 0.08 -6.69
CA ALA A 73 -2.18 1.24 -6.81
C ALA A 73 -2.23 2.09 -5.52
N ASN A 74 -2.08 1.49 -4.35
CA ASN A 74 -2.12 2.19 -3.07
C ASN A 74 -0.98 3.23 -2.91
N ILE A 75 0.17 3.01 -3.53
CA ILE A 75 1.32 3.91 -3.42
C ILE A 75 1.16 5.17 -4.27
N PRO A 76 0.91 5.10 -5.60
CA PRO A 76 0.64 6.29 -6.40
C PRO A 76 -0.63 7.02 -5.93
N PHE A 77 -1.66 6.33 -5.42
CA PHE A 77 -2.79 6.97 -4.76
C PHE A 77 -2.33 7.82 -3.57
N ALA A 78 -1.50 7.27 -2.67
CA ALA A 78 -0.96 8.01 -1.53
C ALA A 78 -0.11 9.22 -1.97
N ASN A 79 0.69 9.05 -3.03
CA ASN A 79 1.52 10.11 -3.59
C ASN A 79 0.69 11.26 -4.18
N GLU A 80 -0.36 10.95 -4.94
CA GLU A 80 -1.25 11.97 -5.51
C GLU A 80 -2.08 12.67 -4.44
N LEU A 81 -2.58 11.93 -3.45
CA LEU A 81 -3.26 12.52 -2.30
C LEU A 81 -2.34 13.47 -1.54
N ASN A 82 -1.09 13.06 -1.28
CA ASN A 82 -0.09 13.93 -0.64
C ASN A 82 0.13 15.21 -1.46
N ARG A 83 0.30 15.08 -2.79
CA ARG A 83 0.50 16.23 -3.67
C ARG A 83 -0.70 17.21 -3.61
N ARG A 84 -1.93 16.70 -3.64
CA ARG A 84 -3.16 17.50 -3.56
C ARG A 84 -3.28 18.21 -2.21
N LEU A 85 -2.99 17.51 -1.12
CA LEU A 85 -2.97 18.10 0.22
C LEU A 85 -1.92 19.20 0.36
N ARG A 86 -0.71 19.00 -0.20
CA ARG A 86 0.32 20.08 -0.20
C ARG A 86 -0.10 21.30 -1.00
N LEU A 87 -0.77 21.14 -2.15
CA LEU A 87 -1.29 22.25 -2.95
C LEU A 87 -2.40 23.04 -2.23
N ALA A 88 -3.09 22.39 -1.32
CA ALA A 88 -4.13 22.99 -0.48
C ALA A 88 -3.59 23.49 0.87
N ASP A 89 -2.27 23.58 1.06
CA ASP A 89 -1.59 24.00 2.30
C ASP A 89 -1.97 23.15 3.54
N SER A 90 -2.45 21.93 3.33
CA SER A 90 -2.82 21.01 4.41
C SER A 90 -1.64 20.58 5.26
N GLN A 91 -1.87 20.42 6.56
CA GLN A 91 -0.91 19.86 7.50
C GLN A 91 -1.02 18.33 7.64
N ILE A 92 -1.95 17.69 6.93
CA ILE A 92 -2.13 16.24 6.98
C ILE A 92 -0.97 15.56 6.23
N ASN A 93 -0.25 14.68 6.90
CA ASN A 93 0.79 13.85 6.28
C ASN A 93 0.17 12.59 5.68
N VAL A 94 0.69 12.16 4.53
CA VAL A 94 0.30 10.90 3.88
C VAL A 94 1.54 10.02 3.78
N ILE A 95 1.45 8.82 4.35
CA ILE A 95 2.53 7.84 4.35
C ILE A 95 1.97 6.47 3.98
N SER A 96 2.78 5.66 3.31
CA SER A 96 2.43 4.30 2.95
C SER A 96 3.41 3.29 3.58
N PHE A 97 2.96 2.05 3.77
CA PHE A 97 3.83 1.02 4.34
C PHE A 97 3.44 -0.40 3.94
N GLY A 98 4.41 -1.31 3.98
CA GLY A 98 4.25 -2.75 3.92
C GLY A 98 4.52 -3.38 5.29
N PRO A 99 3.55 -4.10 5.88
CA PRO A 99 3.70 -4.68 7.22
C PRO A 99 4.54 -5.97 7.27
N GLY A 100 5.03 -6.45 6.13
CA GLY A 100 5.65 -7.76 6.00
C GLY A 100 4.66 -8.88 5.67
N LEU A 101 5.16 -10.11 5.57
CA LEU A 101 4.35 -11.30 5.25
C LEU A 101 3.67 -11.84 6.52
N ILE A 102 2.38 -11.61 6.69
CA ILE A 102 1.60 -12.08 7.85
C ILE A 102 0.73 -13.26 7.44
N THR A 103 1.25 -14.49 7.58
CA THR A 103 0.56 -15.72 7.14
C THR A 103 -0.64 -16.08 8.03
N ARG A 104 -0.59 -15.72 9.31
CA ARG A 104 -1.64 -16.02 10.33
C ARG A 104 -2.70 -14.95 10.45
N SER A 105 -2.85 -14.13 9.41
CA SER A 105 -3.97 -13.18 9.29
C SER A 105 -5.16 -13.82 8.56
N ASN A 106 -6.32 -13.15 8.60
CA ASN A 106 -7.50 -13.57 7.83
C ASN A 106 -7.31 -13.47 6.31
N PHE A 107 -6.18 -12.97 5.83
CA PHE A 107 -5.88 -12.82 4.40
C PHE A 107 -5.99 -14.15 3.64
N PHE A 108 -5.53 -15.25 4.25
CA PHE A 108 -5.53 -16.59 3.64
C PHE A 108 -6.79 -17.42 3.92
N GLN A 109 -7.83 -16.84 4.53
CA GLN A 109 -9.03 -17.56 4.97
C GLN A 109 -9.82 -18.24 3.83
N HIS A 110 -9.70 -17.76 2.59
CA HIS A 110 -10.38 -18.31 1.40
C HIS A 110 -9.47 -19.21 0.56
N GLN A 111 -8.23 -19.42 0.97
CA GLN A 111 -7.31 -20.32 0.29
C GLN A 111 -7.52 -21.77 0.72
N ASN A 112 -7.01 -22.72 -0.10
CA ASN A 112 -7.09 -24.13 0.23
C ASN A 112 -6.45 -24.39 1.61
N PRO A 113 -7.14 -25.02 2.58
CA PRO A 113 -6.63 -25.22 3.94
C PRO A 113 -5.32 -26.03 4.02
N VAL A 114 -5.08 -26.94 3.08
CA VAL A 114 -3.83 -27.73 3.02
C VAL A 114 -2.70 -26.84 2.56
N PHE A 115 -2.94 -26.05 1.50
CA PHE A 115 -1.95 -25.07 1.02
C PHE A 115 -1.60 -24.07 2.12
N THR A 116 -2.61 -23.48 2.79
CA THR A 116 -2.38 -22.49 3.87
C THR A 116 -1.54 -23.08 4.99
N LYS A 117 -1.79 -24.31 5.42
CA LYS A 117 -0.99 -24.97 6.49
C LYS A 117 0.44 -25.23 6.06
N VAL A 118 0.66 -25.73 4.84
CA VAL A 118 2.01 -25.99 4.32
C VAL A 118 2.78 -24.69 4.16
N PHE A 119 2.12 -23.65 3.63
CA PHE A 119 2.71 -22.34 3.45
C PHE A 119 3.05 -21.69 4.81
N ASP A 120 2.11 -21.73 5.78
CA ASP A 120 2.34 -21.21 7.12
C ASP A 120 3.52 -21.90 7.81
N PHE A 121 3.57 -23.26 7.75
CA PHE A 121 4.69 -24.02 8.28
C PHE A 121 6.02 -23.64 7.60
N ALA A 122 6.04 -23.55 6.27
CA ALA A 122 7.26 -23.18 5.55
C ALA A 122 7.71 -21.75 5.92
N ALA A 123 6.80 -20.81 5.96
CA ALA A 123 7.11 -19.41 6.22
C ALA A 123 7.50 -19.14 7.68
N ASN A 124 6.86 -19.80 8.65
CA ASN A 124 7.12 -19.56 10.08
C ASN A 124 8.19 -20.49 10.66
N ASP A 125 8.10 -21.79 10.38
CA ASP A 125 8.85 -22.81 11.12
C ASP A 125 10.13 -23.26 10.37
N LEU A 126 10.13 -23.16 9.02
CA LEU A 126 11.28 -23.61 8.23
C LEU A 126 12.18 -22.43 7.80
N PHE A 127 11.59 -21.38 7.23
CA PHE A 127 12.34 -20.25 6.66
C PHE A 127 12.34 -19.01 7.55
N HIS A 128 11.46 -18.93 8.54
CA HIS A 128 11.32 -17.78 9.46
C HIS A 128 11.16 -16.43 8.74
N VAL A 129 10.39 -16.42 7.65
CA VAL A 129 10.16 -15.23 6.82
C VAL A 129 8.84 -14.53 7.12
N ALA A 130 7.96 -15.15 7.92
CA ALA A 130 6.68 -14.57 8.27
C ALA A 130 6.79 -13.62 9.46
N GLU A 131 6.08 -12.50 9.36
CA GLU A 131 5.86 -11.57 10.46
C GLU A 131 4.65 -12.02 11.30
N THR A 132 4.65 -11.66 12.56
CA THR A 132 3.54 -11.90 13.46
C THR A 132 2.42 -10.88 13.23
N VAL A 133 1.18 -11.23 13.59
CA VAL A 133 0.05 -10.27 13.55
C VAL A 133 0.33 -9.07 14.46
N SER A 134 0.96 -9.31 15.63
CA SER A 134 1.37 -8.23 16.54
C SER A 134 2.42 -7.32 15.92
N GLY A 135 3.48 -7.89 15.31
CA GLY A 135 4.54 -7.11 14.67
C GLY A 135 4.02 -6.26 13.51
N GLY A 136 3.12 -6.80 12.68
CA GLY A 136 2.44 -6.01 11.66
C GLY A 136 1.58 -4.89 12.26
N GLY A 137 0.94 -5.14 13.41
CA GLY A 137 0.23 -4.12 14.18
C GLY A 137 1.16 -3.04 14.74
N ASP A 138 2.33 -3.42 15.23
CA ASP A 138 3.34 -2.48 15.73
C ASP A 138 3.87 -1.58 14.62
N CYS A 139 4.04 -2.11 13.40
CA CYS A 139 4.35 -1.31 12.21
C CYS A 139 3.28 -0.23 11.96
N LEU A 140 2.00 -0.60 11.99
CA LEU A 140 0.90 0.36 11.82
C LEU A 140 0.89 1.42 12.92
N ILE A 141 1.06 1.02 14.19
CA ILE A 141 1.14 1.94 15.33
C ILE A 141 2.28 2.94 15.14
N LYS A 142 3.46 2.45 14.73
CA LYS A 142 4.62 3.30 14.44
C LYS A 142 4.28 4.32 13.35
N MET A 143 3.71 3.88 12.22
CA MET A 143 3.33 4.78 11.14
C MET A 143 2.32 5.82 11.58
N ALA A 144 1.36 5.46 12.43
CA ALA A 144 0.31 6.37 12.89
C ALA A 144 0.78 7.35 13.97
N LEU A 145 1.62 6.93 14.91
CA LEU A 145 1.84 7.64 16.17
C LEU A 145 3.30 8.04 16.44
N ASP A 146 4.28 7.51 15.71
CA ASP A 146 5.70 7.81 15.99
C ASP A 146 5.99 9.31 15.78
N PRO A 147 6.48 10.02 16.82
CA PRO A 147 6.87 11.43 16.71
C PRO A 147 8.00 11.68 15.70
N GLU A 148 8.88 10.72 15.45
CA GLU A 148 9.97 10.84 14.47
C GLU A 148 9.45 11.02 13.03
N LEU A 149 8.20 10.61 12.78
CA LEU A 149 7.53 10.75 11.49
C LEU A 149 6.72 12.05 11.37
N GLU A 150 6.77 12.95 12.36
CA GLU A 150 5.92 14.15 12.44
C GLU A 150 6.03 15.06 11.20
N ASN A 151 7.23 15.15 10.63
CA ASN A 151 7.48 15.98 9.45
C ASN A 151 7.71 15.18 8.17
N LYS A 152 7.38 13.88 8.19
CA LYS A 152 7.53 13.01 7.03
C LYS A 152 6.21 12.81 6.31
N THR A 153 6.22 12.94 5.01
CA THR A 153 5.06 12.72 4.14
C THR A 153 5.51 12.29 2.74
N GLY A 154 4.70 11.54 2.01
CA GLY A 154 5.06 11.02 0.70
C GLY A 154 6.18 9.98 0.75
N ILE A 155 6.30 9.25 1.85
CA ILE A 155 7.30 8.22 2.07
C ILE A 155 6.66 6.84 2.18
N TYR A 156 7.48 5.82 1.96
CA TYR A 156 7.11 4.42 2.13
C TYR A 156 8.04 3.73 3.13
N TYR A 157 7.45 2.95 4.02
CA TYR A 157 8.17 2.07 4.94
C TYR A 157 7.90 0.61 4.59
N ASN A 158 8.90 -0.24 4.74
CA ASN A 158 8.71 -1.68 4.57
C ASN A 158 9.27 -2.45 5.76
N ASN A 159 8.62 -3.56 6.06
CA ASN A 159 9.07 -4.52 7.06
C ASN A 159 9.78 -5.68 6.35
N ASP A 160 11.08 -5.47 6.13
CA ASP A 160 11.93 -6.42 5.41
C ASP A 160 12.50 -7.48 6.36
N LEU A 161 12.83 -8.64 5.78
CA LEU A 161 13.62 -9.65 6.48
C LEU A 161 15.01 -9.12 6.79
N GLY A 162 15.46 -9.32 8.02
CA GLY A 162 16.80 -8.92 8.43
C GLY A 162 16.94 -8.59 9.92
N GLY A 163 18.16 -8.20 10.31
CA GLY A 163 18.48 -7.87 11.68
C GLY A 163 18.48 -9.04 12.66
N ASP A 164 18.80 -8.76 13.91
CA ASP A 164 18.88 -9.75 14.99
C ASP A 164 17.50 -10.28 15.42
N THR A 165 16.43 -9.55 15.11
CA THR A 165 15.04 -9.89 15.45
C THR A 165 14.28 -10.58 14.32
N GLY A 166 14.91 -10.77 13.16
CA GLY A 166 14.30 -11.39 11.98
C GLY A 166 13.65 -10.40 11.01
N HIS A 167 13.22 -9.21 11.46
CA HIS A 167 12.62 -8.17 10.62
C HIS A 167 13.18 -6.78 10.93
N ILE A 168 13.24 -5.94 9.92
CA ILE A 168 13.63 -4.54 10.03
C ILE A 168 12.57 -3.67 9.38
N PHE A 169 11.91 -2.80 10.16
CA PHE A 169 10.95 -1.83 9.68
C PHE A 169 11.63 -0.49 9.44
N HIS A 170 11.79 -0.11 8.18
CA HIS A 170 12.56 1.06 7.78
C HIS A 170 11.96 1.77 6.55
N GLU A 171 12.39 3.01 6.32
CA GLU A 171 12.06 3.74 5.10
C GLU A 171 12.70 3.04 3.90
N ALA A 172 11.89 2.69 2.90
CA ALA A 172 12.29 1.92 1.74
C ALA A 172 11.92 2.62 0.42
N LYS A 173 12.56 2.18 -0.66
CA LYS A 173 12.19 2.63 -2.00
C LYS A 173 10.99 1.83 -2.49
N THR A 174 10.21 2.46 -3.38
CA THR A 174 9.11 1.80 -4.07
C THR A 174 9.49 1.49 -5.53
N SER A 175 8.65 0.74 -6.24
CA SER A 175 8.86 0.43 -7.66
C SER A 175 8.91 1.69 -8.52
N LYS A 176 9.51 1.59 -9.72
CA LYS A 176 9.58 2.72 -10.66
C LYS A 176 8.18 3.20 -11.08
N GLU A 177 7.27 2.27 -11.34
CA GLU A 177 5.90 2.54 -11.73
C GLU A 177 5.16 3.30 -10.62
N SER A 178 5.27 2.88 -9.38
CA SER A 178 4.64 3.55 -8.23
C SER A 178 5.14 4.99 -7.99
N MET A 179 6.28 5.36 -8.54
CA MET A 179 6.83 6.73 -8.46
C MET A 179 6.43 7.62 -9.64
N ASP A 180 5.75 7.07 -10.66
CA ASP A 180 5.31 7.88 -11.80
C ASP A 180 4.11 8.76 -11.41
N MET A 181 4.36 10.06 -11.37
CA MET A 181 3.33 11.05 -11.01
C MET A 181 2.27 11.27 -12.09
N ASN A 182 2.51 10.84 -13.33
CA ASN A 182 1.48 10.89 -14.36
C ASN A 182 0.52 9.72 -14.16
N GLU A 183 1.04 8.52 -13.92
CA GLU A 183 0.21 7.36 -13.54
C GLU A 183 -0.56 7.61 -12.24
N ALA A 184 0.05 8.27 -11.25
CA ALA A 184 -0.64 8.64 -10.01
C ALA A 184 -1.85 9.56 -10.24
N LYS A 185 -1.72 10.55 -11.12
CA LYS A 185 -2.83 11.44 -11.51
C LYS A 185 -3.89 10.71 -12.32
N GLU A 186 -3.47 9.83 -13.22
CA GLU A 186 -4.39 9.05 -14.04
C GLU A 186 -5.17 8.06 -13.18
N LEU A 187 -4.51 7.36 -12.25
CA LEU A 187 -5.18 6.49 -11.27
C LEU A 187 -6.22 7.25 -10.46
N TRP A 188 -5.91 8.47 -10.03
CA TRP A 188 -6.87 9.32 -9.33
C TRP A 188 -8.10 9.62 -10.18
N THR A 189 -7.89 10.04 -11.43
CA THR A 189 -8.97 10.34 -12.38
C THR A 189 -9.85 9.12 -12.65
N TRP A 190 -9.25 7.94 -12.86
CA TRP A 190 -10.00 6.70 -13.01
C TRP A 190 -10.78 6.32 -11.74
N SER A 191 -10.19 6.56 -10.56
CA SER A 191 -10.88 6.30 -9.29
C SER A 191 -12.12 7.17 -9.14
N GLU A 192 -12.02 8.47 -9.46
CA GLU A 192 -13.16 9.40 -9.47
C GLU A 192 -14.24 8.96 -10.47
N ALA A 193 -13.83 8.60 -11.69
CA ALA A 193 -14.75 8.15 -12.74
C ALA A 193 -15.50 6.85 -12.35
N LEU A 194 -14.81 5.89 -11.73
CA LEU A 194 -15.40 4.62 -11.31
C LEU A 194 -16.39 4.78 -10.15
N ILE A 195 -16.15 5.73 -9.26
CA ILE A 195 -17.02 6.02 -8.11
C ILE A 195 -18.17 6.97 -8.52
N GLY A 196 -17.99 7.73 -9.59
CA GLY A 196 -18.94 8.76 -10.05
C GLY A 196 -18.92 10.03 -9.19
N GLU A 197 -17.83 10.28 -8.47
CA GLU A 197 -17.64 11.44 -7.60
C GLU A 197 -16.26 12.05 -7.83
N GLU A 198 -16.19 13.37 -7.91
CA GLU A 198 -14.93 14.12 -7.92
C GLU A 198 -14.54 14.47 -6.48
N PHE A 199 -13.28 14.23 -6.12
CA PHE A 199 -12.75 14.54 -4.81
C PHE A 199 -11.90 15.81 -4.84
N GLU A 200 -12.53 16.93 -4.57
CA GLU A 200 -11.79 18.15 -4.33
C GLU A 200 -11.24 18.17 -2.91
N VAL A 201 -9.92 18.33 -2.80
CA VAL A 201 -9.25 18.47 -1.49
C VAL A 201 -9.41 19.93 -1.07
N TYR A 202 -10.52 20.24 -0.42
CA TYR A 202 -10.73 21.54 0.24
C TYR A 202 -10.24 21.49 1.68
N ILE A 203 -9.56 22.52 2.09
CA ILE A 203 -9.19 22.80 3.47
C ILE A 203 -9.82 24.10 3.94
#